data_d9013c8d49aef4b8283fa363ce94e4ce
#
_entry.id   d9013c8d49aef4b8283fa363ce94e4ce
#
_cell.length_a   1.000
_cell.length_b   1.000
_cell.length_c   1.000
_cell.angle_alpha   90.00
_cell.angle_beta   90.00
_cell.angle_gamma   90.00
#
_symmetry.space_group_name_H-M   'P 1'
#
loop_
_entity.id
_entity.type
_entity.pdbx_description
1 polymer ?
#
loop_
_entity_poly.entity_id
_entity_poly.type
_entity_poly.pdbx_seq_one_letter_code
_entity_poly.pdbx_strand_id
1 'polypeptide(L)'
;MTQNVDAPSQSEAYAAATAATIDPADLAKDRRALGVLSASRNQELIGTATGEAIRNFAHGYGDDNPLFTDPDYGRGTRWGGQIAPPIMAAVLNTPLLGDRVGPEQRGGSYRGIHAFVSGGSWEWFRPIRPGDRLYSFSGLESVEEKQSEFAGKSVVRVLRDVKINQRAEVVGIYRTLIIYTERKTARDKGKYSSTPQPRYTPDDIAELDRVYAAEQVRGATPRIWEDIVVGEDLGTMAKGPLTTTDMIVFHAGGYGFVPYGLRTGRLAWRNRQRIPAFYVDNEHGVPDVAQRVHWDSEWARAIGNPRAYDYGVLRECWIHHFVTDWIGDAAFVVSQHDEIRKFNYHGDIQYLTGTVQGKRDEAGMTLVDLAVDVRNQRGETTAQAAATVSVPSRQYGPALLPEPPSEVQRAAVAMWERHGFLGSGGADE
;
A
#
# COMPACT_ATOMS: atom_id res chain seq x y z
N MET A 1 16.59 20.30 33.09
CA MET A 1 16.23 21.29 32.04
C MET A 1 16.48 20.63 30.70
N THR A 2 15.49 19.99 30.14
CA THR A 2 15.51 19.47 28.77
C THR A 2 15.33 20.65 27.83
N GLN A 3 16.32 20.92 26.98
CA GLN A 3 16.18 21.90 25.91
C GLN A 3 14.98 21.51 25.06
N ASN A 4 13.95 22.36 25.04
CA ASN A 4 12.91 22.32 24.03
C ASN A 4 13.62 22.57 22.69
N VAL A 5 13.79 21.54 21.89
CA VAL A 5 14.09 21.72 20.48
C VAL A 5 12.77 22.11 19.86
N ASP A 6 12.61 23.40 19.59
CA ASP A 6 11.40 23.91 18.93
C ASP A 6 11.19 23.18 17.61
N ALA A 7 9.96 22.77 17.32
CA ALA A 7 9.63 22.19 16.03
C ALA A 7 9.91 23.24 14.92
N PRO A 8 10.52 22.85 13.80
CA PRO A 8 10.83 23.79 12.73
C PRO A 8 9.54 24.43 12.18
N SER A 9 9.59 25.70 11.87
CA SER A 9 8.51 26.37 11.15
C SER A 9 8.27 25.73 9.78
N GLN A 10 7.09 25.93 9.19
CA GLN A 10 6.80 25.40 7.85
C GLN A 10 7.85 25.80 6.83
N SER A 11 8.37 27.05 6.88
CA SER A 11 9.40 27.53 5.98
C SER A 11 10.77 26.89 6.22
N GLU A 12 11.14 26.60 7.47
CA GLU A 12 12.40 25.93 7.82
C GLU A 12 12.36 24.44 7.47
N ALA A 13 11.24 23.75 7.75
CA ALA A 13 11.05 22.36 7.34
C ALA A 13 11.09 22.22 5.80
N TYR A 14 10.51 23.16 5.10
CA TYR A 14 10.56 23.25 3.65
C TYR A 14 11.97 23.52 3.12
N ALA A 15 12.68 24.50 3.69
CA ALA A 15 14.06 24.81 3.32
C ALA A 15 14.99 23.63 3.54
N ALA A 16 14.85 22.93 4.67
CA ALA A 16 15.62 21.72 4.97
C ALA A 16 15.33 20.59 3.97
N ALA A 17 14.06 20.37 3.64
CA ALA A 17 13.64 19.33 2.68
C ALA A 17 14.08 19.63 1.23
N THR A 18 14.37 20.87 0.89
CA THR A 18 14.77 21.27 -0.48
C THR A 18 16.28 21.41 -0.68
N ALA A 19 17.06 21.47 0.40
CA ALA A 19 18.51 21.70 0.35
C ALA A 19 19.34 20.41 0.51
N ALA A 20 18.72 19.33 0.97
CA ALA A 20 19.44 18.09 1.25
C ALA A 20 19.86 17.35 -0.03
N THR A 21 21.09 16.85 -0.03
CA THR A 21 21.66 16.00 -1.08
C THR A 21 21.80 14.57 -0.58
N ILE A 22 21.74 13.60 -1.51
CA ILE A 22 21.92 12.19 -1.20
C ILE A 22 23.36 11.94 -0.78
N ASP A 23 23.53 11.53 0.48
CA ASP A 23 24.84 11.18 1.03
C ASP A 23 25.30 9.82 0.47
N PRO A 24 26.50 9.74 -0.17
CA PRO A 24 27.07 8.47 -0.60
C PRO A 24 27.24 7.45 0.54
N ALA A 25 27.40 7.91 1.78
CA ALA A 25 27.49 7.03 2.94
C ALA A 25 26.18 6.29 3.21
N ASP A 26 25.02 6.89 2.95
CA ASP A 26 23.72 6.22 3.09
C ASP A 26 23.55 5.13 2.02
N LEU A 27 23.97 5.39 0.78
CA LEU A 27 23.98 4.38 -0.29
C LEU A 27 24.93 3.21 0.03
N ALA A 28 26.09 3.50 0.60
CA ALA A 28 27.03 2.47 1.04
C ALA A 28 26.46 1.61 2.19
N LYS A 29 25.69 2.20 3.11
CA LYS A 29 24.94 1.45 4.14
C LYS A 29 23.90 0.55 3.52
N ASP A 30 23.12 1.04 2.58
CA ASP A 30 22.11 0.22 1.87
C ASP A 30 22.75 -1.01 1.21
N ARG A 31 23.86 -0.82 0.51
CA ARG A 31 24.58 -1.93 -0.14
C ARG A 31 25.03 -3.02 0.86
N ARG A 32 25.39 -2.63 2.09
CA ARG A 32 25.71 -3.59 3.15
C ARG A 32 24.48 -4.25 3.78
N ALA A 33 23.33 -3.55 3.75
CA ALA A 33 22.07 -4.02 4.31
C ALA A 33 21.28 -4.93 3.35
N LEU A 34 21.75 -5.13 2.12
CA LEU A 34 21.06 -5.99 1.13
C LEU A 34 20.92 -7.42 1.70
N GLY A 35 19.68 -7.93 1.65
CA GLY A 35 19.34 -9.27 2.10
C GLY A 35 19.30 -9.48 3.62
N VAL A 36 19.65 -8.47 4.43
CA VAL A 36 19.56 -8.57 5.90
C VAL A 36 18.09 -8.52 6.30
N LEU A 37 17.59 -9.59 6.90
CA LEU A 37 16.20 -9.70 7.38
C LEU A 37 16.05 -9.19 8.80
N SER A 38 14.98 -8.48 9.08
CA SER A 38 14.64 -7.91 10.37
C SER A 38 13.18 -8.16 10.71
N ALA A 39 12.92 -8.67 11.90
CA ALA A 39 11.56 -8.83 12.41
C ALA A 39 10.92 -7.47 12.70
N SER A 40 9.69 -7.27 12.26
CA SER A 40 8.93 -6.05 12.53
C SER A 40 8.33 -6.10 13.94
N ARG A 41 8.79 -5.20 14.80
CA ARG A 41 8.25 -5.02 16.16
C ARG A 41 7.11 -3.99 16.22
N ASN A 42 6.69 -3.49 15.07
CA ASN A 42 5.62 -2.50 14.99
C ASN A 42 4.24 -3.18 15.20
N GLN A 43 3.36 -2.48 15.90
CA GLN A 43 1.96 -2.83 16.00
C GLN A 43 1.17 -1.93 15.06
N GLU A 44 0.52 -2.52 14.06
CA GLU A 44 -0.43 -1.78 13.22
C GLU A 44 -1.75 -1.50 13.96
N LEU A 45 -2.60 -0.68 13.38
CA LEU A 45 -3.89 -0.34 13.97
C LEU A 45 -4.74 -1.59 14.18
N ILE A 46 -4.70 -2.50 13.20
CA ILE A 46 -5.39 -3.79 13.24
C ILE A 46 -4.36 -4.88 13.56
N GLY A 47 -4.48 -5.48 14.75
CA GLY A 47 -3.63 -6.59 15.17
C GLY A 47 -4.22 -7.97 14.84
N THR A 48 -5.55 -8.06 14.69
CA THR A 48 -6.28 -9.29 14.37
C THR A 48 -7.32 -8.97 13.30
N ALA A 49 -7.39 -9.77 12.25
CA ALA A 49 -8.42 -9.68 11.24
C ALA A 49 -9.74 -10.20 11.82
N THR A 50 -10.52 -9.34 12.47
CA THR A 50 -11.89 -9.68 12.88
C THR A 50 -12.84 -9.46 11.72
N GLY A 51 -14.04 -10.06 11.76
CA GLY A 51 -15.04 -9.85 10.71
C GLY A 51 -15.39 -8.37 10.50
N GLU A 52 -15.51 -7.61 11.61
CA GLU A 52 -15.73 -6.16 11.54
C GLU A 52 -14.54 -5.40 10.97
N ALA A 53 -13.31 -5.78 11.35
CA ALA A 53 -12.11 -5.13 10.82
C ALA A 53 -11.98 -5.36 9.31
N ILE A 54 -12.30 -6.57 8.84
CA ILE A 54 -12.30 -6.91 7.41
C ILE A 54 -13.33 -6.06 6.66
N ARG A 55 -14.58 -6.03 7.13
CA ARG A 55 -15.65 -5.21 6.54
C ARG A 55 -15.29 -3.73 6.53
N ASN A 56 -14.81 -3.20 7.67
CA ASN A 56 -14.49 -1.78 7.78
C ASN A 56 -13.32 -1.39 6.88
N PHE A 57 -12.35 -2.28 6.69
CA PHE A 57 -11.25 -2.06 5.76
C PHE A 57 -11.74 -2.02 4.31
N ALA A 58 -12.57 -2.98 3.89
CA ALA A 58 -13.17 -3.00 2.55
C ALA A 58 -13.96 -1.71 2.27
N HIS A 59 -14.88 -1.34 3.17
CA HIS A 59 -15.63 -0.09 3.07
C HIS A 59 -14.73 1.14 3.09
N GLY A 60 -13.56 1.09 3.75
CA GLY A 60 -12.61 2.18 3.87
C GLY A 60 -12.04 2.66 2.52
N TYR A 61 -12.03 1.81 1.51
CA TYR A 61 -11.66 2.17 0.13
C TYR A 61 -12.80 1.99 -0.88
N GLY A 62 -14.03 1.79 -0.37
CA GLY A 62 -15.24 1.73 -1.18
C GLY A 62 -15.47 0.38 -1.87
N ASP A 63 -15.11 -0.72 -1.21
CA ASP A 63 -15.37 -2.09 -1.67
C ASP A 63 -16.54 -2.67 -0.85
N ASP A 64 -17.62 -3.04 -1.51
CA ASP A 64 -18.83 -3.59 -0.90
C ASP A 64 -19.03 -5.08 -1.25
N ASN A 65 -18.00 -5.75 -1.79
CA ASN A 65 -18.05 -7.15 -2.13
C ASN A 65 -18.52 -7.99 -0.94
N PRO A 66 -19.65 -8.74 -1.05
CA PRO A 66 -20.23 -9.47 0.07
C PRO A 66 -19.31 -10.57 0.62
N LEU A 67 -18.35 -11.08 -0.16
CA LEU A 67 -17.35 -12.02 0.34
C LEU A 67 -16.49 -11.43 1.46
N PHE A 68 -16.24 -10.12 1.43
CA PHE A 68 -15.45 -9.39 2.42
C PHE A 68 -16.31 -8.74 3.50
N THR A 69 -17.58 -8.46 3.22
CA THR A 69 -18.42 -7.63 4.07
C THR A 69 -19.51 -8.40 4.83
N ASP A 70 -19.88 -9.59 4.35
CA ASP A 70 -20.97 -10.43 4.92
C ASP A 70 -20.48 -11.85 5.27
N PRO A 71 -20.37 -12.18 6.58
CA PRO A 71 -19.98 -13.53 7.03
C PRO A 71 -20.95 -14.62 6.59
N ASP A 72 -22.24 -14.30 6.46
CA ASP A 72 -23.28 -15.26 6.09
C ASP A 72 -23.17 -15.63 4.61
N TYR A 73 -22.95 -14.63 3.76
CA TYR A 73 -22.64 -14.84 2.36
C TYR A 73 -21.37 -15.71 2.18
N GLY A 74 -20.31 -15.39 2.90
CA GLY A 74 -19.03 -16.11 2.82
C GLY A 74 -19.17 -17.62 3.11
N ARG A 75 -20.12 -18.03 3.99
CA ARG A 75 -20.36 -19.45 4.28
C ARG A 75 -20.86 -20.25 3.08
N GLY A 76 -21.53 -19.59 2.13
CA GLY A 76 -22.01 -20.21 0.90
C GLY A 76 -20.94 -20.35 -0.20
N THR A 77 -19.76 -19.81 0.00
CA THR A 77 -18.68 -19.83 -0.98
C THR A 77 -17.69 -20.97 -0.75
N ARG A 78 -16.78 -21.19 -1.69
CA ARG A 78 -15.67 -22.16 -1.54
C ARG A 78 -14.79 -21.92 -0.30
N TRP A 79 -14.85 -20.71 0.25
CA TRP A 79 -14.04 -20.31 1.40
C TRP A 79 -14.62 -20.77 2.72
N GLY A 80 -15.90 -21.13 2.75
CA GLY A 80 -16.62 -21.62 3.94
C GLY A 80 -16.79 -20.55 5.03
N GLY A 81 -16.64 -19.29 4.70
CA GLY A 81 -16.78 -18.13 5.58
C GLY A 81 -16.25 -16.88 4.92
N GLN A 82 -16.41 -15.76 5.58
CA GLN A 82 -15.80 -14.47 5.20
C GLN A 82 -14.28 -14.61 5.06
N ILE A 83 -13.71 -13.97 4.08
CA ILE A 83 -12.26 -13.74 3.97
C ILE A 83 -11.98 -12.23 3.87
N ALA A 84 -10.77 -11.84 4.16
CA ALA A 84 -10.34 -10.45 3.88
C ALA A 84 -9.95 -10.31 2.40
N PRO A 85 -10.13 -9.11 1.81
CA PRO A 85 -9.45 -8.79 0.57
C PRO A 85 -7.93 -8.98 0.79
N PRO A 86 -7.22 -9.72 -0.09
CA PRO A 86 -5.79 -10.03 0.10
C PRO A 86 -4.93 -8.80 0.39
N ILE A 87 -5.26 -7.63 -0.18
CA ILE A 87 -4.57 -6.37 0.04
C ILE A 87 -4.65 -5.88 1.51
N MET A 88 -5.56 -6.38 2.32
CA MET A 88 -5.63 -6.07 3.76
C MET A 88 -4.34 -6.46 4.51
N ALA A 89 -3.53 -7.36 3.95
CA ALA A 89 -2.20 -7.67 4.48
C ALA A 89 -1.32 -6.42 4.68
N ALA A 90 -1.57 -5.34 3.92
CA ALA A 90 -0.84 -4.07 4.05
C ALA A 90 -1.05 -3.36 5.40
N VAL A 91 -2.20 -3.56 6.04
CA VAL A 91 -2.62 -2.87 7.27
C VAL A 91 -2.68 -3.76 8.50
N LEU A 92 -2.30 -5.03 8.37
CA LEU A 92 -2.24 -5.99 9.46
C LEU A 92 -0.79 -6.19 9.91
N ASN A 93 -0.50 -5.96 11.17
CA ASN A 93 0.75 -6.41 11.79
C ASN A 93 0.63 -6.50 13.30
N THR A 94 1.10 -7.63 13.85
CA THR A 94 1.37 -7.85 15.26
C THR A 94 2.90 -7.87 15.45
N PRO A 95 3.45 -7.32 16.55
CA PRO A 95 4.89 -7.33 16.76
C PRO A 95 5.50 -8.74 16.68
N LEU A 96 6.46 -8.91 15.79
CA LEU A 96 7.30 -10.10 15.69
C LEU A 96 8.59 -9.81 16.49
N LEU A 97 8.89 -10.64 17.50
CA LEU A 97 10.16 -10.59 18.19
C LEU A 97 11.22 -11.27 17.34
N GLY A 98 12.40 -10.69 17.28
CA GLY A 98 13.54 -11.21 16.55
C GLY A 98 14.82 -10.51 17.04
N ASP A 99 15.96 -10.99 16.60
CA ASP A 99 17.25 -10.41 16.94
C ASP A 99 17.37 -8.97 16.42
N ARG A 100 18.15 -8.16 17.12
CA ARG A 100 18.39 -6.78 16.72
C ARG A 100 19.42 -6.73 15.62
N VAL A 101 19.06 -6.06 14.54
CA VAL A 101 20.00 -5.77 13.46
C VAL A 101 21.09 -4.81 13.99
N GLY A 102 22.34 -5.22 13.89
CA GLY A 102 23.50 -4.43 14.30
C GLY A 102 23.60 -3.11 13.52
N PRO A 103 24.26 -2.06 14.09
CA PRO A 103 24.39 -0.76 13.43
C PRO A 103 25.00 -0.84 12.03
N GLU A 104 25.94 -1.78 11.82
CA GLU A 104 26.65 -1.98 10.54
C GLU A 104 25.77 -2.58 9.45
N GLN A 105 24.68 -3.24 9.84
CA GLN A 105 23.73 -3.91 8.94
C GLN A 105 22.48 -3.06 8.68
N ARG A 106 22.40 -1.87 9.25
CA ARG A 106 21.27 -0.95 9.01
C ARG A 106 21.46 -0.19 7.73
N GLY A 107 20.36 -0.06 6.96
CA GLY A 107 20.35 0.73 5.74
C GLY A 107 20.51 2.24 5.97
N GLY A 108 20.69 2.97 4.87
CA GLY A 108 20.77 4.42 4.87
C GLY A 108 19.49 5.10 5.36
N SER A 109 19.65 6.26 5.99
CA SER A 109 18.52 7.00 6.58
C SER A 109 17.91 8.03 5.64
N TYR A 110 18.66 8.50 4.65
CA TYR A 110 18.27 9.54 3.66
C TYR A 110 17.57 10.74 4.31
N ARG A 111 18.10 11.20 5.46
CA ARG A 111 17.50 12.30 6.23
C ARG A 111 17.39 13.57 5.40
N GLY A 112 16.20 14.17 5.41
CA GLY A 112 15.92 15.41 4.68
C GLY A 112 15.72 15.22 3.17
N ILE A 113 15.89 14.01 2.64
CA ILE A 113 15.61 13.70 1.23
C ILE A 113 14.12 13.36 1.09
N HIS A 114 13.51 13.87 0.03
CA HIS A 114 12.12 13.52 -0.28
C HIS A 114 12.02 12.08 -0.76
N ALA A 115 11.16 11.33 -0.09
CA ALA A 115 10.83 9.96 -0.45
C ALA A 115 9.37 9.86 -0.87
N PHE A 116 9.09 9.08 -1.90
CA PHE A 116 7.73 8.74 -2.29
C PHE A 116 7.65 7.30 -2.78
N VAL A 117 6.51 6.67 -2.51
CA VAL A 117 6.19 5.36 -3.04
C VAL A 117 5.83 5.53 -4.53
N SER A 118 6.55 4.84 -5.40
CA SER A 118 6.34 4.86 -6.84
C SER A 118 5.60 3.63 -7.35
N GLY A 119 5.25 2.72 -6.47
CA GLY A 119 4.52 1.51 -6.78
C GLY A 119 4.80 0.40 -5.77
N GLY A 120 4.13 -0.70 -5.95
CA GLY A 120 4.27 -1.90 -5.15
C GLY A 120 4.10 -3.17 -5.97
N SER A 121 4.52 -4.28 -5.40
CA SER A 121 4.30 -5.60 -5.97
C SER A 121 3.91 -6.56 -4.86
N TRP A 122 2.72 -7.13 -4.98
CA TRP A 122 2.20 -8.14 -4.09
C TRP A 122 2.22 -9.53 -4.72
N GLU A 123 2.50 -10.51 -3.90
CA GLU A 123 2.25 -11.92 -4.15
C GLU A 123 1.50 -12.49 -2.96
N TRP A 124 0.39 -13.21 -3.19
CA TRP A 124 -0.42 -13.81 -2.11
C TRP A 124 -0.50 -15.33 -2.27
N PHE A 125 -0.40 -16.01 -1.14
CA PHE A 125 -0.32 -17.49 -1.08
C PHE A 125 -1.47 -18.11 -0.27
N ARG A 126 -2.06 -17.35 0.65
CA ARG A 126 -3.12 -17.82 1.55
C ARG A 126 -4.18 -16.75 1.75
N PRO A 127 -5.46 -17.12 1.85
CA PRO A 127 -6.50 -16.18 2.27
C PRO A 127 -6.30 -15.78 3.73
N ILE A 128 -6.62 -14.53 4.04
CA ILE A 128 -6.69 -14.03 5.41
C ILE A 128 -8.12 -14.27 5.91
N ARG A 129 -8.27 -14.91 7.06
CA ARG A 129 -9.56 -15.29 7.64
C ARG A 129 -9.82 -14.54 8.94
N PRO A 130 -11.09 -14.40 9.36
CA PRO A 130 -11.41 -13.93 10.70
C PRO A 130 -10.66 -14.73 11.77
N GLY A 131 -9.99 -14.02 12.67
CA GLY A 131 -9.12 -14.59 13.71
C GLY A 131 -7.64 -14.65 13.35
N ASP A 132 -7.25 -14.44 12.10
CA ASP A 132 -5.84 -14.40 11.72
C ASP A 132 -5.14 -13.16 12.28
N ARG A 133 -3.91 -13.38 12.71
CA ARG A 133 -2.93 -12.36 13.06
C ARG A 133 -1.77 -12.44 12.08
N LEU A 134 -1.39 -11.30 11.53
CA LEU A 134 -0.22 -11.26 10.70
C LEU A 134 0.96 -10.66 11.46
N TYR A 135 2.12 -11.19 11.15
CA TYR A 135 3.43 -10.75 11.61
C TYR A 135 4.28 -10.52 10.39
N SER A 136 5.31 -9.69 10.51
CA SER A 136 6.17 -9.46 9.36
C SER A 136 7.65 -9.40 9.70
N PHE A 137 8.45 -9.76 8.72
CA PHE A 137 9.87 -9.46 8.68
C PHE A 137 10.22 -8.91 7.31
N SER A 138 11.19 -8.01 7.30
CA SER A 138 11.51 -7.26 6.07
C SER A 138 13.01 -7.16 5.87
N GLY A 139 13.39 -6.84 4.63
CA GLY A 139 14.77 -6.56 4.26
C GLY A 139 14.84 -5.73 2.99
N LEU A 140 15.98 -5.07 2.79
CA LEU A 140 16.26 -4.38 1.54
C LEU A 140 16.62 -5.41 0.46
N GLU A 141 15.81 -5.49 -0.59
CA GLU A 141 16.00 -6.44 -1.69
C GLU A 141 16.91 -5.89 -2.78
N SER A 142 16.74 -4.60 -3.12
CA SER A 142 17.62 -3.93 -4.07
C SER A 142 17.78 -2.44 -3.77
N VAL A 143 18.88 -1.88 -4.23
CA VAL A 143 19.15 -0.44 -4.22
C VAL A 143 19.87 -0.05 -5.52
N GLU A 144 19.35 0.95 -6.20
CA GLU A 144 19.91 1.49 -7.43
C GLU A 144 20.06 3.00 -7.32
N GLU A 145 21.21 3.52 -7.74
CA GLU A 145 21.41 4.94 -7.97
C GLU A 145 21.05 5.26 -9.43
N LYS A 146 20.17 6.25 -9.61
CA LYS A 146 19.79 6.74 -10.95
C LYS A 146 20.13 8.20 -11.08
N GLN A 147 20.65 8.57 -12.24
CA GLN A 147 20.79 9.96 -12.64
C GLN A 147 19.66 10.32 -13.59
N SER A 148 18.99 11.43 -13.33
CA SER A 148 17.92 11.96 -14.16
C SER A 148 18.25 13.41 -14.52
N GLU A 149 18.12 13.75 -15.78
CA GLU A 149 18.22 15.15 -16.23
C GLU A 149 17.22 16.07 -15.53
N PHE A 150 16.14 15.50 -14.98
CA PHE A 150 15.04 16.20 -14.34
C PHE A 150 15.17 16.34 -12.83
N ALA A 151 15.61 15.30 -12.15
CA ALA A 151 15.61 15.22 -10.69
C ALA A 151 17.03 15.23 -10.10
N GLY A 152 18.06 15.33 -10.95
CA GLY A 152 19.44 15.16 -10.51
C GLY A 152 19.70 13.71 -10.07
N LYS A 153 20.31 13.54 -8.91
CA LYS A 153 20.57 12.23 -8.32
C LYS A 153 19.33 11.68 -7.64
N SER A 154 19.03 10.41 -7.87
CA SER A 154 17.96 9.68 -7.19
C SER A 154 18.43 8.28 -6.77
N VAL A 155 17.83 7.75 -5.70
CA VAL A 155 18.06 6.39 -5.24
C VAL A 155 16.72 5.66 -5.22
N VAL A 156 16.66 4.52 -5.89
CA VAL A 156 15.51 3.63 -5.93
C VAL A 156 15.78 2.45 -5.00
N ARG A 157 14.90 2.21 -4.03
CA ARG A 157 14.99 1.11 -3.09
C ARG A 157 13.78 0.20 -3.25
N VAL A 158 14.01 -1.10 -3.26
CA VAL A 158 12.95 -2.12 -3.14
C VAL A 158 13.06 -2.74 -1.75
N LEU A 159 12.06 -2.50 -0.93
CA LEU A 159 11.91 -3.13 0.37
C LEU A 159 10.97 -4.33 0.22
N ARG A 160 11.42 -5.51 0.63
CA ARG A 160 10.61 -6.72 0.69
C ARG A 160 10.09 -6.92 2.11
N ASP A 161 8.79 -7.04 2.25
CA ASP A 161 8.09 -7.33 3.49
C ASP A 161 7.35 -8.68 3.34
N VAL A 162 7.67 -9.64 4.20
CA VAL A 162 7.05 -10.96 4.20
C VAL A 162 6.03 -11.02 5.31
N LYS A 163 4.78 -11.28 4.98
CA LYS A 163 3.67 -11.43 5.90
C LYS A 163 3.46 -12.90 6.22
N ILE A 164 3.50 -13.24 7.50
CA ILE A 164 3.24 -14.59 8.01
C ILE A 164 2.08 -14.57 9.00
N ASN A 165 1.36 -15.67 9.09
CA ASN A 165 0.31 -15.82 10.10
C ASN A 165 0.85 -16.45 11.41
N GLN A 166 -0.03 -16.64 12.38
CA GLN A 166 0.29 -17.24 13.69
C GLN A 166 0.68 -18.73 13.62
N ARG A 167 0.70 -19.34 12.42
CA ARG A 167 1.15 -20.71 12.16
C ARG A 167 2.48 -20.73 11.39
N ALA A 168 3.15 -19.61 11.30
CA ALA A 168 4.37 -19.43 10.49
C ALA A 168 4.18 -19.69 8.98
N GLU A 169 2.95 -19.67 8.47
CA GLU A 169 2.68 -19.79 7.06
C GLU A 169 2.84 -18.44 6.38
N VAL A 170 3.53 -18.40 5.25
CA VAL A 170 3.64 -17.19 4.43
C VAL A 170 2.28 -16.90 3.79
N VAL A 171 1.71 -15.75 4.11
CA VAL A 171 0.43 -15.25 3.58
C VAL A 171 0.64 -14.44 2.33
N GLY A 172 1.66 -13.57 2.33
CA GLY A 172 2.00 -12.76 1.18
C GLY A 172 3.40 -12.14 1.29
N ILE A 173 3.87 -11.66 0.16
CA ILE A 173 5.12 -10.91 0.02
C ILE A 173 4.78 -9.56 -0.61
N TYR A 174 5.19 -8.48 0.02
CA TYR A 174 5.07 -7.13 -0.52
C TYR A 174 6.43 -6.53 -0.82
N ARG A 175 6.58 -5.98 -2.01
CA ARG A 175 7.75 -5.20 -2.39
C ARG A 175 7.33 -3.76 -2.62
N THR A 176 7.84 -2.86 -1.79
CA THR A 176 7.59 -1.42 -1.94
C THR A 176 8.72 -0.78 -2.73
N LEU A 177 8.37 -0.10 -3.80
CA LEU A 177 9.30 0.71 -4.58
C LEU A 177 9.30 2.13 -4.05
N ILE A 178 10.41 2.54 -3.41
CA ILE A 178 10.58 3.88 -2.85
C ILE A 178 11.65 4.63 -3.62
N ILE A 179 11.33 5.83 -4.07
CA ILE A 179 12.27 6.72 -4.76
C ILE A 179 12.62 7.88 -3.85
N TYR A 180 13.91 8.04 -3.60
CA TYR A 180 14.51 9.20 -2.92
C TYR A 180 15.07 10.16 -3.97
N THR A 181 14.68 11.43 -3.94
CA THR A 181 15.13 12.42 -4.93
C THR A 181 15.60 13.71 -4.28
N GLU A 182 16.65 14.32 -4.89
CA GLU A 182 17.10 15.68 -4.57
C GLU A 182 16.16 16.70 -5.24
N ARG A 183 15.52 17.56 -4.45
CA ARG A 183 14.46 18.45 -4.94
C ARG A 183 14.92 19.73 -5.65
N LYS A 184 16.21 20.04 -5.66
CA LYS A 184 16.73 21.32 -6.14
C LYS A 184 16.33 21.65 -7.59
N THR A 185 16.20 20.63 -8.43
CA THR A 185 15.88 20.75 -9.86
C THR A 185 14.38 20.70 -10.18
N ALA A 186 13.56 20.05 -9.37
CA ALA A 186 12.12 19.92 -9.65
C ALA A 186 11.34 21.23 -9.38
N ARG A 187 11.81 22.05 -8.41
CA ARG A 187 11.25 23.36 -8.08
C ARG A 187 11.48 24.39 -9.18
N ASP A 188 12.69 24.42 -9.73
CA ASP A 188 13.09 25.42 -10.73
C ASP A 188 12.34 25.23 -12.06
N LYS A 189 11.72 24.07 -12.28
CA LYS A 189 10.98 23.72 -13.50
C LYS A 189 9.45 23.82 -13.38
N GLY A 190 8.89 24.16 -12.21
CA GLY A 190 7.46 24.48 -12.02
C GLY A 190 6.45 23.40 -12.45
N LYS A 191 6.85 22.13 -12.52
CA LYS A 191 6.10 21.03 -13.18
C LYS A 191 4.69 20.79 -12.62
N TYR A 192 4.43 21.16 -11.36
CA TYR A 192 3.16 20.87 -10.69
C TYR A 192 2.33 22.12 -10.33
N SER A 193 2.87 23.33 -10.55
CA SER A 193 2.22 24.58 -10.13
C SER A 193 0.97 24.94 -10.93
N SER A 194 0.74 24.32 -12.08
CA SER A 194 -0.34 24.68 -13.03
C SER A 194 -1.48 23.65 -13.13
N THR A 195 -1.56 22.67 -12.22
CA THR A 195 -2.68 21.70 -12.27
C THR A 195 -3.98 22.37 -11.86
N PRO A 196 -4.96 22.55 -12.77
CA PRO A 196 -6.22 23.23 -12.46
C PRO A 196 -6.99 22.51 -11.35
N GLN A 197 -7.65 23.28 -10.49
CA GLN A 197 -8.58 22.69 -9.53
C GLN A 197 -9.86 22.28 -10.26
N PRO A 198 -10.27 21.01 -10.22
CA PRO A 198 -11.49 20.58 -10.88
C PRO A 198 -12.71 21.18 -10.20
N ARG A 199 -13.74 21.43 -10.98
CA ARG A 199 -15.07 21.83 -10.54
C ARG A 199 -16.08 21.00 -11.33
N TYR A 200 -17.07 20.49 -10.65
CA TYR A 200 -18.08 19.62 -11.21
C TYR A 200 -19.44 20.30 -11.18
N THR A 201 -20.18 20.20 -12.26
CA THR A 201 -21.59 20.55 -12.35
C THR A 201 -22.46 19.39 -11.84
N PRO A 202 -23.76 19.62 -11.58
CA PRO A 202 -24.66 18.50 -11.29
C PRO A 202 -24.72 17.45 -12.40
N ASP A 203 -24.57 17.85 -13.67
CA ASP A 203 -24.55 16.92 -14.82
C ASP A 203 -23.29 16.06 -14.82
N ASP A 204 -22.12 16.61 -14.47
CA ASP A 204 -20.88 15.84 -14.34
C ASP A 204 -21.01 14.77 -13.23
N ILE A 205 -21.64 15.12 -12.12
CA ILE A 205 -21.90 14.18 -11.02
C ILE A 205 -22.91 13.11 -11.44
N ALA A 206 -23.97 13.49 -12.15
CA ALA A 206 -24.95 12.53 -12.66
C ALA A 206 -24.33 11.55 -13.67
N GLU A 207 -23.34 11.97 -14.46
CA GLU A 207 -22.58 11.08 -15.35
C GLU A 207 -21.69 10.11 -14.53
N LEU A 208 -21.03 10.61 -13.51
CA LEU A 208 -20.23 9.79 -12.60
C LEU A 208 -21.09 8.76 -11.87
N ASP A 209 -22.27 9.16 -11.38
CA ASP A 209 -23.24 8.28 -10.73
C ASP A 209 -23.69 7.14 -11.65
N ARG A 210 -23.78 7.39 -12.97
CA ARG A 210 -24.05 6.33 -13.95
C ARG A 210 -22.93 5.30 -14.03
N VAL A 211 -21.67 5.73 -13.90
CA VAL A 211 -20.53 4.81 -13.85
C VAL A 211 -20.60 3.97 -12.57
N TYR A 212 -20.85 4.60 -11.43
CA TYR A 212 -21.01 3.87 -10.15
C TYR A 212 -22.15 2.86 -10.19
N ALA A 213 -23.31 3.25 -10.72
CA ALA A 213 -24.48 2.37 -10.85
C ALA A 213 -24.27 1.20 -11.83
N ALA A 214 -23.30 1.31 -12.71
CA ALA A 214 -22.96 0.26 -13.68
C ALA A 214 -21.90 -0.71 -13.15
N GLU A 215 -21.23 -0.41 -12.02
CA GLU A 215 -20.28 -1.30 -11.38
C GLU A 215 -20.97 -2.62 -10.99
N GLN A 216 -20.28 -3.73 -11.19
CA GLN A 216 -20.84 -5.06 -10.93
C GLN A 216 -19.85 -5.92 -10.17
N VAL A 217 -20.20 -6.27 -8.94
CA VAL A 217 -19.55 -7.36 -8.21
C VAL A 217 -20.02 -8.67 -8.82
N ARG A 218 -19.10 -9.43 -9.40
CA ARG A 218 -19.44 -10.73 -10.00
C ARG A 218 -19.96 -11.74 -8.98
N GLY A 219 -19.44 -11.69 -7.76
CA GLY A 219 -19.90 -12.52 -6.63
C GLY A 219 -19.75 -14.01 -6.90
N ALA A 220 -20.78 -14.79 -6.52
CA ALA A 220 -20.77 -16.24 -6.57
C ALA A 220 -20.77 -16.86 -7.98
N THR A 221 -20.96 -16.08 -9.04
CA THR A 221 -20.92 -16.59 -10.42
C THR A 221 -19.47 -16.81 -10.86
N PRO A 222 -18.95 -18.06 -10.96
CA PRO A 222 -17.56 -18.29 -11.24
C PRO A 222 -17.18 -17.86 -12.65
N ARG A 223 -15.98 -17.30 -12.80
CA ARG A 223 -15.30 -17.25 -14.10
C ARG A 223 -14.58 -18.56 -14.33
N ILE A 224 -14.89 -19.19 -15.44
CA ILE A 224 -14.27 -20.46 -15.82
C ILE A 224 -13.15 -20.16 -16.81
N TRP A 225 -11.96 -20.70 -16.57
CA TRP A 225 -10.75 -20.39 -17.33
C TRP A 225 -10.95 -20.58 -18.86
N GLU A 226 -11.66 -21.64 -19.26
CA GLU A 226 -11.90 -21.95 -20.67
C GLU A 226 -12.75 -20.89 -21.37
N ASP A 227 -13.62 -20.18 -20.65
CA ASP A 227 -14.53 -19.18 -21.20
C ASP A 227 -13.90 -17.79 -21.29
N ILE A 228 -12.82 -17.54 -20.56
CA ILE A 228 -12.13 -16.25 -20.61
C ILE A 228 -11.39 -16.09 -21.92
N VAL A 229 -11.49 -14.92 -22.55
CA VAL A 229 -10.89 -14.62 -23.85
C VAL A 229 -9.80 -13.56 -23.68
N VAL A 230 -8.62 -13.76 -24.29
CA VAL A 230 -7.57 -12.73 -24.36
C VAL A 230 -8.11 -11.53 -25.13
N GLY A 231 -7.92 -10.33 -24.56
CA GLY A 231 -8.50 -9.09 -25.06
C GLY A 231 -9.90 -8.77 -24.49
N GLU A 232 -10.46 -9.64 -23.63
CA GLU A 232 -11.73 -9.34 -22.92
C GLU A 232 -11.59 -8.08 -22.08
N ASP A 233 -12.57 -7.19 -22.17
CA ASP A 233 -12.67 -5.97 -21.37
C ASP A 233 -13.13 -6.30 -19.94
N LEU A 234 -12.46 -5.73 -18.93
CA LEU A 234 -12.83 -5.90 -17.53
C LEU A 234 -13.96 -4.94 -17.08
N GLY A 235 -14.37 -4.01 -17.94
CA GLY A 235 -15.31 -2.95 -17.62
C GLY A 235 -14.64 -1.68 -17.13
N THR A 236 -15.42 -0.81 -16.50
CA THR A 236 -14.97 0.47 -15.95
C THR A 236 -15.45 0.62 -14.51
N MET A 237 -14.53 1.02 -13.63
CA MET A 237 -14.82 1.44 -12.25
C MET A 237 -14.37 2.88 -12.08
N ALA A 238 -15.06 3.67 -11.27
CA ALA A 238 -14.66 5.03 -10.92
C ALA A 238 -14.42 5.18 -9.42
N LYS A 239 -13.50 6.05 -9.04
CA LYS A 239 -13.22 6.43 -7.64
C LYS A 239 -13.00 7.94 -7.52
N GLY A 240 -13.62 8.56 -6.54
CA GLY A 240 -13.55 10.01 -6.32
C GLY A 240 -14.85 10.71 -6.78
N PRO A 241 -14.95 12.03 -6.87
CA PRO A 241 -13.86 12.98 -6.67
C PRO A 241 -13.21 12.89 -5.29
N LEU A 242 -11.90 12.77 -5.24
CA LEU A 242 -11.15 12.58 -4.00
C LEU A 242 -11.33 13.76 -3.04
N THR A 243 -11.65 13.49 -1.79
CA THR A 243 -11.86 14.50 -0.75
C THR A 243 -11.09 14.17 0.54
N THR A 244 -11.05 15.10 1.47
CA THR A 244 -10.57 14.84 2.84
C THR A 244 -11.41 13.76 3.53
N THR A 245 -12.70 13.67 3.21
CA THR A 245 -13.59 12.63 3.77
C THR A 245 -13.11 11.22 3.39
N ASP A 246 -12.65 11.02 2.16
CA ASP A 246 -12.11 9.72 1.73
C ASP A 246 -10.87 9.33 2.54
N MET A 247 -10.02 10.31 2.87
CA MET A 247 -8.86 10.06 3.75
C MET A 247 -9.28 9.66 5.16
N ILE A 248 -10.31 10.35 5.72
CA ILE A 248 -10.85 10.03 7.04
C ILE A 248 -11.45 8.64 7.06
N VAL A 249 -12.24 8.29 6.05
CA VAL A 249 -12.90 6.98 5.92
C VAL A 249 -11.86 5.87 5.76
N PHE A 250 -10.83 6.09 4.95
CA PHE A 250 -9.74 5.13 4.77
C PHE A 250 -8.96 4.88 6.06
N HIS A 251 -8.66 5.95 6.83
CA HIS A 251 -8.05 5.79 8.16
C HIS A 251 -8.97 5.07 9.14
N ALA A 252 -10.26 5.41 9.17
CA ALA A 252 -11.26 4.73 10.02
C ALA A 252 -11.43 3.26 9.63
N GLY A 253 -11.28 2.93 8.36
CA GLY A 253 -11.30 1.57 7.83
C GLY A 253 -10.12 0.71 8.26
N GLY A 254 -9.06 1.30 8.79
CA GLY A 254 -7.93 0.53 9.32
C GLY A 254 -6.56 0.96 8.84
N TYR A 255 -6.48 1.90 7.90
CA TYR A 255 -5.19 2.47 7.50
C TYR A 255 -4.64 3.38 8.61
N GLY A 256 -4.15 2.75 9.68
CA GLY A 256 -3.43 3.45 10.72
C GLY A 256 -1.95 3.55 10.36
N PHE A 257 -1.40 4.75 10.29
CA PHE A 257 -0.01 4.91 9.92
C PHE A 257 0.92 4.74 11.12
N VAL A 258 1.44 3.55 11.30
CA VAL A 258 2.39 3.20 12.38
C VAL A 258 3.82 3.25 11.81
N PRO A 259 4.84 3.72 12.58
CA PRO A 259 4.84 4.00 14.03
C PRO A 259 4.32 5.39 14.41
N TYR A 260 4.01 6.21 13.43
CA TYR A 260 3.66 7.62 13.62
C TYR A 260 2.26 7.78 14.18
N GLY A 261 1.32 7.00 13.67
CA GLY A 261 -0.08 6.86 14.04
C GLY A 261 -0.79 8.18 14.32
N LEU A 262 -1.93 8.36 13.75
CA LEU A 262 -2.79 9.46 14.13
C LEU A 262 -3.21 9.29 15.60
N ARG A 263 -2.63 10.10 16.47
CA ARG A 263 -2.82 10.06 17.92
C ARG A 263 -3.14 11.45 18.44
N THR A 264 -3.88 11.52 19.54
CA THR A 264 -4.26 12.76 20.19
C THR A 264 -3.75 12.80 21.64
N GLY A 265 -3.74 14.00 22.23
CA GLY A 265 -3.43 14.20 23.63
C GLY A 265 -2.07 13.65 24.05
N ARG A 266 -2.03 12.90 25.14
CA ARG A 266 -0.79 12.34 25.70
C ARG A 266 -0.06 11.41 24.73
N LEU A 267 -0.78 10.67 23.87
CA LEU A 267 -0.16 9.77 22.90
C LEU A 267 0.55 10.57 21.80
N ALA A 268 -0.05 11.65 21.30
CA ALA A 268 0.60 12.54 20.35
C ALA A 268 1.83 13.21 20.95
N TRP A 269 1.75 13.66 22.21
CA TRP A 269 2.91 14.22 22.92
C TRP A 269 4.08 13.22 23.00
N ARG A 270 3.81 11.94 23.35
CA ARG A 270 4.85 10.88 23.36
C ARG A 270 5.47 10.64 22.00
N ASN A 271 4.66 10.67 20.93
CA ASN A 271 5.15 10.53 19.57
C ASN A 271 6.04 11.71 19.17
N ARG A 272 5.69 12.94 19.52
CA ARG A 272 6.55 14.11 19.31
C ARG A 272 7.91 13.98 20.00
N GLN A 273 7.94 13.43 21.22
CA GLN A 273 9.22 13.18 21.91
C GLN A 273 10.06 12.12 21.20
N ARG A 274 9.42 11.10 20.61
CA ARG A 274 10.12 9.99 19.96
C ARG A 274 10.58 10.32 18.55
N ILE A 275 9.75 11.06 17.80
CA ILE A 275 9.96 11.34 16.38
C ILE A 275 9.65 12.82 16.10
N PRO A 276 10.40 13.76 16.67
CA PRO A 276 10.10 15.20 16.56
C PRO A 276 10.09 15.69 15.11
N ALA A 277 10.96 15.15 14.26
CA ALA A 277 11.07 15.55 12.85
C ALA A 277 9.82 15.21 12.00
N PHE A 278 8.90 14.40 12.52
CA PHE A 278 7.65 14.08 11.84
C PHE A 278 6.54 15.11 12.11
N TYR A 279 6.76 16.04 13.02
CA TYR A 279 5.81 17.06 13.40
C TYR A 279 6.28 18.44 12.95
N VAL A 280 5.38 19.18 12.33
CA VAL A 280 5.61 20.54 11.84
C VAL A 280 4.41 21.39 12.25
N ASP A 281 4.65 22.62 12.72
CA ASP A 281 3.56 23.48 13.15
C ASP A 281 2.56 23.72 12.00
N ASN A 282 1.28 23.69 12.35
CA ASN A 282 0.18 24.04 11.44
C ASN A 282 -0.13 25.55 11.53
N GLU A 283 -1.19 25.99 10.86
CA GLU A 283 -1.62 27.39 10.82
C GLU A 283 -1.98 27.99 12.20
N HIS A 284 -2.21 27.16 13.19
CA HIS A 284 -2.48 27.56 14.58
C HIS A 284 -1.23 27.56 15.46
N GLY A 285 -0.02 27.30 14.89
CA GLY A 285 1.22 27.17 15.65
C GLY A 285 1.25 25.90 16.53
N VAL A 286 0.50 24.87 16.15
CA VAL A 286 0.43 23.58 16.87
C VAL A 286 1.22 22.52 16.10
N PRO A 287 2.14 21.78 16.78
CA PRO A 287 2.85 20.67 16.15
C PRO A 287 1.89 19.60 15.64
N ASP A 288 1.84 19.42 14.34
CA ASP A 288 0.95 18.50 13.62
C ASP A 288 1.76 17.55 12.73
N VAL A 289 1.16 16.42 12.37
CA VAL A 289 1.86 15.38 11.61
C VAL A 289 2.19 15.84 10.18
N ALA A 290 3.42 15.62 9.72
CA ALA A 290 3.82 15.93 8.35
C ALA A 290 2.99 15.15 7.31
N GLN A 291 2.43 14.01 7.71
CA GLN A 291 1.53 13.17 6.91
C GLN A 291 0.23 13.89 6.49
N ARG A 292 -0.12 15.01 7.14
CA ARG A 292 -1.29 15.81 6.76
C ARG A 292 -1.26 16.31 5.31
N VAL A 293 -0.16 16.14 4.61
CA VAL A 293 -0.07 16.35 3.15
C VAL A 293 -1.18 15.65 2.36
N HIS A 294 -1.76 14.60 2.94
CA HIS A 294 -2.84 13.83 2.34
C HIS A 294 -4.24 14.41 2.59
N TRP A 295 -4.41 15.43 3.46
CA TRP A 295 -5.70 16.06 3.76
C TRP A 295 -5.64 17.57 3.97
N ASP A 296 -4.43 18.15 4.04
CA ASP A 296 -4.19 19.58 4.20
C ASP A 296 -3.53 20.13 2.93
N SER A 297 -4.31 20.85 2.13
CA SER A 297 -3.83 21.43 0.88
C SER A 297 -2.89 22.63 1.09
N GLU A 298 -2.93 23.32 2.23
CA GLU A 298 -2.00 24.40 2.54
C GLU A 298 -0.62 23.84 2.84
N TRP A 299 -0.57 22.80 3.67
CA TRP A 299 0.68 22.08 3.90
C TRP A 299 1.23 21.44 2.62
N ALA A 300 0.37 20.83 1.80
CA ALA A 300 0.77 20.28 0.52
C ALA A 300 1.43 21.36 -0.39
N ARG A 301 0.84 22.56 -0.45
CA ARG A 301 1.43 23.70 -1.17
C ARG A 301 2.76 24.16 -0.57
N ALA A 302 2.85 24.22 0.75
CA ALA A 302 4.08 24.61 1.44
C ALA A 302 5.27 23.70 1.08
N ILE A 303 5.03 22.42 0.79
CA ILE A 303 6.06 21.46 0.39
C ILE A 303 6.14 21.22 -1.13
N GLY A 304 5.46 22.04 -1.95
CA GLY A 304 5.62 22.09 -3.41
C GLY A 304 4.62 21.26 -4.22
N ASN A 305 3.53 20.80 -3.61
CA ASN A 305 2.40 20.17 -4.32
C ASN A 305 1.25 21.17 -4.48
N PRO A 306 0.45 21.11 -5.55
CA PRO A 306 -0.65 22.07 -5.75
C PRO A 306 -1.79 21.89 -4.74
N ARG A 307 -2.02 20.68 -4.24
CA ARG A 307 -3.08 20.30 -3.30
C ARG A 307 -2.70 19.03 -2.52
N ALA A 308 -3.49 18.71 -1.51
CA ALA A 308 -3.46 17.39 -0.89
C ALA A 308 -3.75 16.29 -1.93
N TYR A 309 -3.23 15.10 -1.69
CA TYR A 309 -3.30 13.96 -2.60
C TYR A 309 -3.46 12.65 -1.82
N ASP A 310 -3.88 11.60 -2.51
CA ASP A 310 -4.12 10.28 -1.94
C ASP A 310 -2.85 9.57 -1.43
N TYR A 311 -3.06 8.46 -0.74
CA TYR A 311 -2.02 7.47 -0.47
C TYR A 311 -1.82 6.53 -1.66
N GLY A 312 -0.57 6.17 -1.94
CA GLY A 312 -0.29 5.14 -2.95
C GLY A 312 -1.02 3.83 -2.68
N VAL A 313 -1.03 3.38 -1.41
CA VAL A 313 -1.73 2.17 -0.99
C VAL A 313 -3.25 2.24 -1.19
N LEU A 314 -3.87 3.42 -1.14
CA LEU A 314 -5.30 3.57 -1.45
C LEU A 314 -5.57 3.24 -2.93
N ARG A 315 -4.68 3.67 -3.84
CA ARG A 315 -4.79 3.30 -5.26
C ARG A 315 -4.53 1.80 -5.49
N GLU A 316 -3.58 1.20 -4.77
CA GLU A 316 -3.39 -0.26 -4.79
C GLU A 316 -4.68 -0.99 -4.37
N CYS A 317 -5.39 -0.49 -3.34
CA CYS A 317 -6.68 -1.02 -2.91
C CYS A 317 -7.77 -0.85 -3.99
N TRP A 318 -7.84 0.27 -4.68
CA TRP A 318 -8.82 0.48 -5.77
C TRP A 318 -8.55 -0.43 -6.97
N ILE A 319 -7.29 -0.64 -7.33
CA ILE A 319 -6.91 -1.58 -8.39
C ILE A 319 -7.29 -3.01 -7.96
N HIS A 320 -7.01 -3.37 -6.71
CA HIS A 320 -7.38 -4.67 -6.15
C HIS A 320 -8.89 -4.91 -6.19
N HIS A 321 -9.68 -3.92 -5.77
CA HIS A 321 -11.15 -3.93 -5.84
C HIS A 321 -11.63 -4.20 -7.27
N PHE A 322 -11.13 -3.43 -8.24
CA PHE A 322 -11.48 -3.60 -9.65
C PHE A 322 -11.20 -5.02 -10.16
N VAL A 323 -10.07 -5.60 -9.76
CA VAL A 323 -9.71 -6.99 -10.12
C VAL A 323 -10.63 -7.99 -9.42
N THR A 324 -10.89 -7.83 -8.11
CA THR A 324 -11.72 -8.78 -7.33
C THR A 324 -13.17 -8.78 -7.80
N ASP A 325 -13.71 -7.65 -8.18
CA ASP A 325 -15.06 -7.57 -8.75
C ASP A 325 -15.17 -8.33 -10.07
N TRP A 326 -14.15 -8.27 -10.91
CA TRP A 326 -14.15 -8.97 -12.18
C TRP A 326 -13.98 -10.49 -12.03
N ILE A 327 -13.12 -10.95 -11.12
CA ILE A 327 -12.81 -12.40 -11.00
C ILE A 327 -13.90 -13.22 -10.31
N GLY A 328 -14.65 -12.62 -9.37
CA GLY A 328 -15.65 -13.30 -8.53
C GLY A 328 -15.06 -14.22 -7.45
N ASP A 329 -15.93 -14.78 -6.62
CA ASP A 329 -15.57 -15.45 -5.35
C ASP A 329 -14.80 -16.76 -5.51
N ALA A 330 -14.96 -17.44 -6.64
CA ALA A 330 -14.31 -18.73 -6.88
C ALA A 330 -12.83 -18.62 -7.25
N ALA A 331 -12.37 -17.43 -7.55
CA ALA A 331 -11.00 -17.13 -7.98
C ALA A 331 -10.13 -16.62 -6.82
N PHE A 332 -8.85 -16.37 -7.10
CA PHE A 332 -7.90 -15.80 -6.14
C PHE A 332 -6.89 -14.89 -6.85
N VAL A 333 -6.64 -13.70 -6.31
CA VAL A 333 -5.56 -12.83 -6.82
C VAL A 333 -4.23 -13.39 -6.34
N VAL A 334 -3.39 -13.81 -7.29
CA VAL A 334 -2.07 -14.40 -7.01
C VAL A 334 -1.01 -13.33 -6.87
N SER A 335 -1.06 -12.34 -7.75
CA SER A 335 -0.14 -11.20 -7.70
C SER A 335 -0.77 -9.93 -8.27
N GLN A 336 -0.22 -8.80 -7.85
CA GLN A 336 -0.56 -7.47 -8.36
C GLN A 336 0.70 -6.63 -8.31
N HIS A 337 1.02 -5.97 -9.41
CA HIS A 337 2.14 -5.03 -9.53
C HIS A 337 1.61 -3.69 -9.99
N ASP A 338 1.86 -2.66 -9.20
CA ASP A 338 1.34 -1.31 -9.41
C ASP A 338 2.46 -0.33 -9.68
N GLU A 339 2.29 0.51 -10.70
CA GLU A 339 3.17 1.63 -11.01
C GLU A 339 2.40 2.94 -10.88
N ILE A 340 2.82 3.79 -9.94
CA ILE A 340 2.23 5.11 -9.74
C ILE A 340 2.97 6.11 -10.63
N ARG A 341 2.25 6.72 -11.58
CA ARG A 341 2.80 7.63 -12.58
C ARG A 341 2.61 9.09 -12.25
N LYS A 342 1.47 9.45 -11.63
CA LYS A 342 1.12 10.82 -11.26
C LYS A 342 0.38 10.84 -9.92
N PHE A 343 0.43 11.99 -9.25
CA PHE A 343 -0.40 12.23 -8.07
C PHE A 343 -1.89 12.24 -8.44
N ASN A 344 -2.70 11.74 -7.54
CA ASN A 344 -4.15 11.88 -7.55
C ASN A 344 -4.51 12.93 -6.50
N TYR A 345 -4.84 14.13 -6.93
CA TYR A 345 -5.09 15.26 -6.05
C TYR A 345 -6.54 15.31 -5.59
N HIS A 346 -6.78 15.97 -4.45
CA HIS A 346 -8.14 16.27 -4.02
C HIS A 346 -8.93 16.96 -5.13
N GLY A 347 -10.12 16.44 -5.38
CA GLY A 347 -11.00 16.82 -6.48
C GLY A 347 -10.83 15.97 -7.76
N ASP A 348 -9.77 15.18 -7.90
CA ASP A 348 -9.61 14.33 -9.08
C ASP A 348 -10.44 13.04 -8.98
N ILE A 349 -10.96 12.58 -10.13
CA ILE A 349 -11.62 11.29 -10.30
C ILE A 349 -10.60 10.34 -10.93
N GLN A 350 -10.64 9.06 -10.54
CA GLN A 350 -9.88 8.00 -11.17
C GLN A 350 -10.84 7.03 -11.86
N TYR A 351 -10.62 6.79 -13.15
CA TYR A 351 -11.30 5.76 -13.94
C TYR A 351 -10.34 4.59 -14.12
N LEU A 352 -10.75 3.41 -13.66
CA LEU A 352 -10.02 2.16 -13.82
C LEU A 352 -10.65 1.40 -14.97
N THR A 353 -9.82 0.96 -15.90
CA THR A 353 -10.21 0.09 -17.02
C THR A 353 -9.17 -1.02 -17.13
N GLY A 354 -9.51 -2.12 -17.76
CA GLY A 354 -8.56 -3.21 -17.87
C GLY A 354 -8.90 -4.19 -18.99
N THR A 355 -7.94 -5.06 -19.30
CA THR A 355 -8.10 -6.12 -20.30
C THR A 355 -7.35 -7.38 -19.90
N VAL A 356 -7.87 -8.52 -20.34
CA VAL A 356 -7.16 -9.81 -20.25
C VAL A 356 -6.00 -9.81 -21.23
N GLN A 357 -4.78 -9.98 -20.72
CA GLN A 357 -3.55 -9.99 -21.51
C GLN A 357 -3.11 -11.40 -21.94
N GLY A 358 -3.38 -12.38 -21.11
CA GLY A 358 -2.94 -13.75 -21.38
C GLY A 358 -3.61 -14.77 -20.47
N LYS A 359 -3.44 -16.03 -20.87
CA LYS A 359 -3.90 -17.19 -20.10
C LYS A 359 -2.81 -18.25 -20.14
N ARG A 360 -2.58 -18.92 -19.04
CA ARG A 360 -1.63 -20.04 -18.96
C ARG A 360 -2.07 -21.08 -17.94
N ASP A 361 -1.61 -22.31 -18.15
CA ASP A 361 -1.72 -23.41 -17.23
C ASP A 361 -0.31 -23.73 -16.69
N GLU A 362 -0.16 -23.71 -15.39
CA GLU A 362 1.06 -24.08 -14.70
C GLU A 362 0.77 -25.26 -13.77
N ALA A 363 0.96 -26.49 -14.27
CA ALA A 363 0.74 -27.74 -13.54
C ALA A 363 -0.68 -27.85 -12.92
N GLY A 364 -1.71 -27.44 -13.67
CA GLY A 364 -3.10 -27.46 -13.26
C GLY A 364 -3.58 -26.18 -12.52
N MET A 365 -2.69 -25.25 -12.23
CA MET A 365 -3.06 -23.92 -11.78
C MET A 365 -3.36 -23.05 -13.01
N THR A 366 -4.63 -22.76 -13.21
CA THR A 366 -5.12 -21.98 -14.35
C THR A 366 -5.07 -20.49 -14.06
N LEU A 367 -4.17 -19.80 -14.71
CA LEU A 367 -3.83 -18.42 -14.50
C LEU A 367 -4.33 -17.52 -15.63
N VAL A 368 -4.73 -16.29 -15.26
CA VAL A 368 -5.09 -15.23 -16.20
C VAL A 368 -4.32 -13.98 -15.83
N ASP A 369 -3.67 -13.38 -16.82
CA ASP A 369 -2.93 -12.13 -16.66
C ASP A 369 -3.79 -10.97 -17.13
N LEU A 370 -3.87 -9.94 -16.30
CA LEU A 370 -4.68 -8.74 -16.46
C LEU A 370 -3.79 -7.51 -16.52
N ALA A 371 -4.13 -6.56 -17.39
CA ALA A 371 -3.59 -5.21 -17.33
C ALA A 371 -4.70 -4.23 -16.90
N VAL A 372 -4.35 -3.31 -16.01
CA VAL A 372 -5.23 -2.23 -15.54
C VAL A 372 -4.58 -0.89 -15.82
N ASP A 373 -5.34 0.03 -16.42
CA ASP A 373 -4.95 1.42 -16.65
C ASP A 373 -5.84 2.33 -15.81
N VAL A 374 -5.23 3.24 -15.06
CA VAL A 374 -5.95 4.19 -14.22
C VAL A 374 -5.72 5.59 -14.76
N ARG A 375 -6.81 6.25 -15.16
CA ARG A 375 -6.78 7.59 -15.72
C ARG A 375 -7.63 8.55 -14.92
N ASN A 376 -7.15 9.79 -14.80
CA ASN A 376 -7.97 10.83 -14.21
C ASN A 376 -8.97 11.41 -15.23
N GLN A 377 -9.87 12.30 -14.76
CA GLN A 377 -10.89 12.96 -15.59
C GLN A 377 -10.31 13.83 -16.73
N ARG A 378 -8.99 14.06 -16.74
CA ARG A 378 -8.28 14.77 -17.83
C ARG A 378 -7.68 13.81 -18.87
N GLY A 379 -7.94 12.49 -18.74
CA GLY A 379 -7.37 11.46 -19.59
C GLY A 379 -5.89 11.14 -19.32
N GLU A 380 -5.32 11.66 -18.23
CA GLU A 380 -3.94 11.40 -17.88
C GLU A 380 -3.80 10.08 -17.14
N THR A 381 -2.89 9.21 -17.56
CA THR A 381 -2.55 7.98 -16.83
C THR A 381 -1.89 8.33 -15.50
N THR A 382 -2.53 7.95 -14.41
CA THR A 382 -2.07 8.20 -13.03
C THR A 382 -1.47 6.97 -12.37
N ALA A 383 -1.92 5.78 -12.75
CA ALA A 383 -1.32 4.51 -12.39
C ALA A 383 -1.55 3.47 -13.49
N GLN A 384 -0.73 2.43 -13.48
CA GLN A 384 -0.90 1.23 -14.29
C GLN A 384 -0.63 0.02 -13.41
N ALA A 385 -1.29 -1.10 -13.70
CA ALA A 385 -1.03 -2.32 -12.96
C ALA A 385 -1.11 -3.55 -13.86
N ALA A 386 -0.39 -4.58 -13.42
CA ALA A 386 -0.53 -5.95 -13.90
C ALA A 386 -0.98 -6.83 -12.75
N ALA A 387 -1.98 -7.67 -12.96
CA ALA A 387 -2.41 -8.65 -11.97
C ALA A 387 -2.45 -10.05 -12.59
N THR A 388 -2.11 -11.05 -11.79
CA THR A 388 -2.31 -12.45 -12.14
C THR A 388 -3.33 -13.05 -11.18
N VAL A 389 -4.31 -13.73 -11.73
CA VAL A 389 -5.39 -14.36 -10.96
C VAL A 389 -5.48 -15.85 -11.27
N SER A 390 -5.70 -16.66 -10.25
CA SER A 390 -6.03 -18.08 -10.38
C SER A 390 -7.54 -18.23 -10.42
N VAL A 391 -8.05 -18.90 -11.43
CA VAL A 391 -9.49 -19.09 -11.66
C VAL A 391 -9.83 -20.58 -11.77
N PRO A 392 -11.08 -20.98 -11.48
CA PRO A 392 -11.46 -22.39 -11.65
C PRO A 392 -11.50 -22.80 -13.12
N SER A 393 -11.28 -24.08 -13.39
CA SER A 393 -11.30 -24.70 -14.71
C SER A 393 -12.23 -25.89 -14.73
N ARG A 394 -12.86 -26.17 -15.87
CA ARG A 394 -13.65 -27.40 -16.07
C ARG A 394 -12.77 -28.62 -16.05
N GLN A 395 -11.53 -28.49 -16.53
CA GLN A 395 -10.58 -29.59 -16.60
C GLN A 395 -9.91 -29.89 -15.27
N TYR A 396 -9.51 -28.85 -14.51
CA TYR A 396 -8.68 -28.98 -13.30
C TYR A 396 -9.45 -28.74 -12.00
N GLY A 397 -10.69 -28.26 -12.07
CA GLY A 397 -11.54 -28.02 -10.89
C GLY A 397 -11.33 -26.62 -10.28
N PRO A 398 -11.42 -26.51 -8.94
CA PRO A 398 -11.31 -25.22 -8.25
C PRO A 398 -9.97 -24.52 -8.47
N ALA A 399 -9.98 -23.17 -8.43
CA ALA A 399 -8.77 -22.37 -8.49
C ALA A 399 -7.76 -22.80 -7.42
N LEU A 400 -6.53 -23.07 -7.81
CA LEU A 400 -5.45 -23.43 -6.90
C LEU A 400 -4.81 -22.16 -6.31
N LEU A 401 -4.27 -22.30 -5.10
CA LEU A 401 -3.44 -21.27 -4.48
C LEU A 401 -1.97 -21.57 -4.76
N PRO A 402 -1.14 -20.56 -5.05
CA PRO A 402 0.28 -20.78 -5.22
C PRO A 402 0.95 -21.15 -3.90
N GLU A 403 2.09 -21.84 -3.99
CA GLU A 403 2.96 -22.07 -2.85
C GLU A 403 4.02 -20.97 -2.78
N PRO A 404 4.36 -20.46 -1.57
CA PRO A 404 5.44 -19.51 -1.42
C PRO A 404 6.80 -20.13 -1.78
N PRO A 405 7.79 -19.32 -2.21
CA PRO A 405 9.14 -19.80 -2.40
C PRO A 405 9.67 -20.53 -1.16
N SER A 406 10.26 -21.70 -1.34
CA SER A 406 10.63 -22.58 -0.23
C SER A 406 11.65 -21.95 0.74
N GLU A 407 12.54 -21.09 0.23
CA GLU A 407 13.50 -20.33 1.04
C GLU A 407 12.79 -19.27 1.91
N VAL A 408 11.74 -18.62 1.39
CA VAL A 408 10.94 -17.65 2.15
C VAL A 408 10.14 -18.34 3.25
N GLN A 409 9.54 -19.50 2.93
CA GLN A 409 8.83 -20.30 3.93
C GLN A 409 9.77 -20.83 5.03
N ARG A 410 11.00 -21.24 4.69
CA ARG A 410 12.01 -21.63 5.71
C ARG A 410 12.40 -20.43 6.59
N ALA A 411 12.61 -19.25 6.00
CA ALA A 411 12.90 -18.04 6.76
C ALA A 411 11.74 -17.67 7.70
N ALA A 412 10.49 -17.84 7.25
CA ALA A 412 9.30 -17.60 8.07
C ALA A 412 9.26 -18.51 9.31
N VAL A 413 9.54 -19.80 9.14
CA VAL A 413 9.60 -20.75 10.25
C VAL A 413 10.70 -20.36 11.23
N ALA A 414 11.91 -20.08 10.77
CA ALA A 414 13.03 -19.68 11.61
C ALA A 414 12.73 -18.38 12.42
N MET A 415 12.12 -17.37 11.77
CA MET A 415 11.70 -16.13 12.45
C MET A 415 10.62 -16.40 13.49
N TRP A 416 9.69 -17.32 13.23
CA TRP A 416 8.65 -17.69 14.17
C TRP A 416 9.18 -18.46 15.38
N GLU A 417 10.10 -19.40 15.19
CA GLU A 417 10.79 -20.11 16.26
C GLU A 417 11.57 -19.15 17.16
N ARG A 418 12.29 -18.19 16.55
CA ARG A 418 13.01 -17.16 17.30
C ARG A 418 12.05 -16.26 18.09
N HIS A 419 10.91 -15.90 17.49
CA HIS A 419 9.84 -15.16 18.18
C HIS A 419 9.36 -15.91 19.44
N GLY A 420 9.08 -17.20 19.33
CA GLY A 420 8.67 -18.04 20.44
C GLY A 420 9.73 -18.12 21.54
N PHE A 421 10.99 -18.31 21.16
CA PHE A 421 12.12 -18.35 22.10
C PHE A 421 12.26 -17.03 22.90
N LEU A 422 12.26 -15.89 22.23
CA LEU A 422 12.35 -14.58 22.87
C LEU A 422 11.11 -14.27 23.71
N GLY A 423 9.92 -14.67 23.27
CA GLY A 423 8.68 -14.51 24.01
C GLY A 423 8.60 -15.33 25.30
N SER A 424 9.35 -16.42 25.38
CA SER A 424 9.48 -17.26 26.58
C SER A 424 10.58 -16.83 27.55
N GLY A 425 11.24 -15.70 27.32
CA GLY A 425 12.31 -15.15 28.17
C GLY A 425 13.73 -15.48 27.72
N GLY A 426 13.89 -15.97 26.48
CA GLY A 426 15.19 -16.15 25.86
C GLY A 426 15.94 -14.81 25.70
N ALA A 427 17.28 -14.84 25.68
CA ALA A 427 18.10 -13.65 25.51
C ALA A 427 18.14 -13.20 24.03
N ASP A 428 18.14 -11.88 23.82
CA ASP A 428 18.43 -11.21 22.54
C ASP A 428 19.97 -11.35 22.29
N GLU A 429 20.41 -11.89 21.18
CA GLU A 429 21.82 -11.95 20.78
C GLU A 429 22.31 -10.65 20.15
#